data_55d73e712fa87b540899392b14b29d17
#
_entry.id   55d73e712fa87b540899392b14b29d17
#
_cell.length_a   1.000
_cell.length_b   1.000
_cell.length_c   1.000
_cell.angle_alpha   90.00
_cell.angle_beta   90.00
_cell.angle_gamma   90.00
#
_symmetry.space_group_name_H-M   'P 1'
#
loop_
_entity.id
_entity.type
_entity.pdbx_description
1 polymer ?
#
loop_
_entity_poly.entity_id
_entity_poly.type
_entity_poly.pdbx_seq_one_letter_code
_entity_poly.pdbx_strand_id
1 'polypeptide(L)'
;MRQGRSRKLALINILGLIALAGGSMPSLAQAPRGSRDINPPVANCNTTPDTIPDPAQPGKRIAKPITAELLTSGQPCQQVVNTEGLLDGNPLGNLQRGFDFYSWLTFIAMNSPSDGKTLGQGPRPSGDAFTKWEDLANFRPLGDVMLAKGTKPTWGTRIVPAECKSLDSKSSDGRNKIIFHLGEEAFNQPFKTGPLIDQDGNFALFDILMNRPMYDFIVENGLYSKEGQQKFKSPIRFPPGNNAVSEDATKGIKAEPGRMGAIMLKVSYRILDPEKNKDLIDKFHTSDALIYFPGPPATKTGPACVEKKLGLVGFHVGHKTRFAPQWVWTSFEHVSNVPDEAPDGSIEKKLDRYNFFNAKCTNDCPAVNDTPPQPWDPDTSLKFKGPYRSQVVRTRMLPGPVIDEVAKLNEAFQGLLKGTVWENYMLLTTQWPSNRACVQEVQKLEQEKKDLMTVIDPTCAPAPTYLANTTLETYSQGKVPLASSSCMACHGNATTQHVPATASDFTFILEKAQSARR
;
A
#
# COMPACT_ATOMS: atom_id res chain seq x y z
N MET A 1 20.29 45.26 39.91
CA MET A 1 21.58 44.67 39.49
C MET A 1 21.45 43.16 39.47
N ARG A 2 21.28 42.56 38.32
CA ARG A 2 21.65 41.18 37.98
C ARG A 2 21.44 41.04 36.47
N GLN A 3 22.52 40.72 35.81
CA GLN A 3 22.69 40.70 34.36
C GLN A 3 21.93 39.55 33.72
N GLY A 4 21.22 39.83 32.61
CA GLY A 4 20.68 38.84 31.71
C GLY A 4 21.79 38.27 30.81
N ARG A 5 21.86 36.95 30.71
CA ARG A 5 22.64 36.25 29.68
C ARG A 5 21.72 35.87 28.52
N SER A 6 21.90 36.61 27.44
CA SER A 6 21.37 36.25 26.12
C SER A 6 22.07 35.00 25.62
N ARG A 7 21.35 33.91 25.38
CA ARG A 7 21.83 32.74 24.62
C ARG A 7 21.53 32.97 23.15
N LYS A 8 22.57 33.20 22.36
CA LYS A 8 22.52 33.14 20.90
C LYS A 8 22.30 31.70 20.49
N LEU A 9 21.20 31.42 19.80
CA LEU A 9 21.04 30.16 19.01
C LEU A 9 21.98 30.24 17.81
N ALA A 10 22.90 29.32 17.73
CA ALA A 10 23.71 29.10 16.53
C ALA A 10 22.85 28.30 15.53
N LEU A 11 22.55 28.91 14.40
CA LEU A 11 22.09 28.17 13.21
C LEU A 11 23.25 27.32 12.72
N ILE A 12 23.11 26.01 12.81
CA ILE A 12 24.03 25.06 12.17
C ILE A 12 23.56 24.89 10.74
N ASN A 13 24.31 25.49 9.80
CA ASN A 13 24.23 25.19 8.38
C ASN A 13 24.71 23.76 8.16
N ILE A 14 23.81 22.84 7.87
CA ILE A 14 24.15 21.51 7.37
C ILE A 14 24.12 21.57 5.84
N LEU A 15 25.18 22.11 5.25
CA LEU A 15 25.57 21.77 3.88
C LEU A 15 26.53 20.57 3.99
N GLY A 16 25.96 19.38 4.03
CA GLY A 16 26.73 18.14 3.93
C GLY A 16 27.11 17.88 2.47
N LEU A 17 28.35 18.23 2.10
CA LEU A 17 28.98 17.69 0.90
C LEU A 17 28.97 16.16 1.00
N ILE A 18 28.32 15.49 0.05
CA ILE A 18 28.44 14.05 -0.15
C ILE A 18 29.81 13.80 -0.82
N ALA A 19 30.84 13.61 0.00
CA ALA A 19 32.09 13.05 -0.46
C ALA A 19 31.86 11.55 -0.73
N LEU A 20 32.01 11.14 -1.98
CA LEU A 20 32.12 9.74 -2.39
C LEU A 20 33.39 9.13 -1.81
N ALA A 21 33.33 8.62 -0.59
CA ALA A 21 34.38 7.75 -0.08
C ALA A 21 34.15 6.35 -0.68
N GLY A 22 35.04 5.93 -1.56
CA GLY A 22 35.12 4.58 -2.09
C GLY A 22 35.51 3.57 -1.00
N GLY A 23 34.51 3.15 -0.20
CA GLY A 23 34.61 2.00 0.68
C GLY A 23 34.06 0.78 -0.07
N SER A 24 34.91 -0.25 -0.25
CA SER A 24 34.47 -1.57 -0.71
C SER A 24 33.34 -2.10 0.15
N MET A 25 32.13 -2.09 -0.40
CA MET A 25 30.97 -2.71 0.26
C MET A 25 31.22 -4.22 0.40
N PRO A 26 30.91 -4.83 1.55
CA PRO A 26 30.87 -6.27 1.64
C PRO A 26 29.90 -6.80 0.60
N SER A 27 30.30 -7.82 -0.15
CA SER A 27 29.52 -8.44 -1.21
C SER A 27 28.15 -8.80 -0.65
N LEU A 28 27.10 -8.20 -1.21
CA LEU A 28 25.73 -8.67 -1.01
C LEU A 28 25.74 -10.15 -1.35
N ALA A 29 25.30 -10.98 -0.41
CA ALA A 29 25.17 -12.41 -0.62
C ALA A 29 24.47 -12.64 -1.97
N GLN A 30 25.17 -13.29 -2.89
CA GLN A 30 24.61 -13.66 -4.18
C GLN A 30 23.35 -14.47 -3.92
N ALA A 31 22.27 -14.08 -4.56
CA ALA A 31 21.06 -14.90 -4.61
C ALA A 31 21.47 -16.31 -5.06
N PRO A 32 20.89 -17.39 -4.47
CA PRO A 32 21.24 -18.75 -4.82
C PRO A 32 21.13 -18.93 -6.33
N ARG A 33 22.18 -19.45 -6.93
CA ARG A 33 22.22 -19.80 -8.36
C ARG A 33 21.14 -20.85 -8.62
N GLY A 34 20.06 -20.45 -9.27
CA GLY A 34 18.98 -21.39 -9.63
C GLY A 34 17.65 -20.80 -9.95
N SER A 35 17.36 -19.53 -9.63
CA SER A 35 16.08 -18.96 -10.07
C SER A 35 16.14 -18.73 -11.58
N ARG A 36 15.34 -19.49 -12.33
CA ARG A 36 15.03 -19.12 -13.71
C ARG A 36 14.39 -17.73 -13.64
N ASP A 37 14.98 -16.81 -14.37
CA ASP A 37 14.59 -15.42 -14.45
C ASP A 37 13.24 -15.30 -15.16
N ILE A 38 12.18 -15.48 -14.40
CA ILE A 38 10.79 -15.48 -14.90
C ILE A 38 10.15 -14.09 -14.82
N ASN A 39 10.88 -13.11 -14.31
CA ASN A 39 10.44 -11.73 -14.34
C ASN A 39 10.81 -11.12 -15.69
N PRO A 40 9.81 -10.84 -16.54
CA PRO A 40 10.09 -10.11 -17.77
C PRO A 40 10.72 -8.74 -17.42
N PRO A 41 11.63 -8.26 -18.26
CA PRO A 41 12.23 -6.95 -18.06
C PRO A 41 11.14 -5.88 -18.01
N VAL A 42 11.22 -4.97 -17.06
CA VAL A 42 10.36 -3.79 -17.05
C VAL A 42 10.84 -2.90 -18.19
N ALA A 43 10.11 -2.90 -19.30
CA ALA A 43 10.44 -2.06 -20.43
C ALA A 43 10.25 -0.59 -20.04
N ASN A 44 11.28 0.21 -20.26
CA ASN A 44 11.25 1.67 -20.11
C ASN A 44 10.78 2.18 -18.75
N CYS A 45 11.54 1.86 -17.71
CA CYS A 45 11.50 2.66 -16.49
C CYS A 45 11.98 4.08 -16.81
N ASN A 46 11.10 4.88 -17.38
CA ASN A 46 11.36 6.26 -17.64
C ASN A 46 11.47 6.98 -16.30
N THR A 47 12.67 7.15 -15.80
CA THR A 47 13.02 8.03 -14.69
C THR A 47 12.90 9.48 -15.16
N THR A 48 11.80 9.82 -15.81
CA THR A 48 11.58 11.21 -16.21
C THR A 48 11.48 12.04 -14.94
N PRO A 49 12.35 13.04 -14.78
CA PRO A 49 12.26 13.95 -13.65
C PRO A 49 10.86 14.56 -13.63
N ASP A 50 10.32 14.76 -12.45
CA ASP A 50 9.05 15.47 -12.26
C ASP A 50 9.20 16.98 -12.51
N THR A 51 10.41 17.45 -12.77
CA THR A 51 10.74 18.82 -13.15
C THR A 51 11.52 18.89 -14.45
N ILE A 52 11.35 19.99 -15.17
CA ILE A 52 12.08 20.32 -16.40
C ILE A 52 12.74 21.71 -16.26
N PRO A 53 13.80 22.02 -17.05
CA PRO A 53 14.29 23.39 -17.13
C PRO A 53 13.15 24.36 -17.50
N ASP A 54 13.11 25.52 -16.82
CA ASP A 54 12.15 26.57 -17.17
C ASP A 54 12.57 27.21 -18.51
N PRO A 55 11.74 27.12 -19.56
CA PRO A 55 12.09 27.71 -20.86
C PRO A 55 12.15 29.24 -20.82
N ALA A 56 11.49 29.87 -19.84
CA ALA A 56 11.47 31.33 -19.70
C ALA A 56 12.56 31.87 -18.76
N GLN A 57 13.18 31.03 -17.94
CA GLN A 57 14.16 31.45 -16.93
C GLN A 57 15.34 30.48 -16.87
N PRO A 58 16.42 30.72 -17.62
CA PRO A 58 17.61 29.88 -17.60
C PRO A 58 18.17 29.68 -16.18
N GLY A 59 18.46 28.41 -15.83
CA GLY A 59 18.92 28.03 -14.50
C GLY A 59 17.85 27.72 -13.47
N LYS A 60 16.57 28.00 -13.76
CA LYS A 60 15.45 27.57 -12.95
C LYS A 60 14.80 26.28 -13.48
N ARG A 61 14.04 25.63 -12.65
CA ARG A 61 13.26 24.43 -13.01
C ARG A 61 11.80 24.63 -12.66
N ILE A 62 10.91 24.06 -13.48
CA ILE A 62 9.46 24.05 -13.27
C ILE A 62 8.97 22.61 -13.15
N ALA A 63 7.81 22.44 -12.53
CA ALA A 63 7.17 21.14 -12.47
C ALA A 63 6.89 20.63 -13.89
N LYS A 64 7.19 19.35 -14.15
CA LYS A 64 6.89 18.73 -15.45
C LYS A 64 5.37 18.73 -15.66
N PRO A 65 4.88 19.15 -16.83
CA PRO A 65 3.48 19.05 -17.16
C PRO A 65 2.98 17.61 -17.05
N ILE A 66 1.85 17.42 -16.43
CA ILE A 66 1.17 16.13 -16.32
C ILE A 66 0.31 15.96 -17.55
N THR A 67 0.73 15.09 -18.47
CA THR A 67 0.11 14.89 -19.77
C THR A 67 -0.41 13.46 -19.94
N ALA A 68 -1.29 13.24 -20.91
CA ALA A 68 -1.87 11.93 -21.21
C ALA A 68 -0.83 10.84 -21.54
N GLU A 69 0.37 11.21 -21.96
CA GLU A 69 1.47 10.26 -22.21
C GLU A 69 1.89 9.51 -20.94
N LEU A 70 1.74 10.13 -19.76
CA LEU A 70 2.03 9.51 -18.47
C LEU A 70 1.10 8.34 -18.14
N LEU A 71 -0.11 8.30 -18.74
CA LEU A 71 -1.06 7.21 -18.55
C LEU A 71 -0.59 5.88 -19.18
N THR A 72 0.43 5.93 -20.01
CA THR A 72 1.03 4.74 -20.66
C THR A 72 2.47 4.48 -20.23
N SER A 73 2.94 5.19 -19.18
CA SER A 73 4.29 5.04 -18.68
C SER A 73 4.53 3.63 -18.14
N GLY A 74 5.73 3.08 -18.37
CA GLY A 74 6.12 1.72 -17.97
C GLY A 74 6.38 1.54 -16.47
N GLN A 75 5.55 2.15 -15.63
CA GLN A 75 5.65 2.04 -14.16
C GLN A 75 4.93 0.77 -13.64
N PRO A 76 5.18 0.31 -12.42
CA PRO A 76 6.09 0.87 -11.40
C PRO A 76 7.57 0.58 -11.70
N CYS A 77 8.41 1.55 -11.46
CA CYS A 77 9.83 1.50 -11.73
C CYS A 77 10.64 1.23 -10.46
N GLN A 78 11.88 0.77 -10.61
CA GLN A 78 12.77 0.54 -9.47
C GLN A 78 13.43 1.83 -8.95
N GLN A 79 13.40 2.89 -9.74
CA GLN A 79 13.88 4.20 -9.33
C GLN A 79 12.71 5.11 -9.00
N VAL A 80 12.65 5.57 -7.76
CA VAL A 80 11.53 6.35 -7.26
C VAL A 80 11.67 7.83 -7.58
N VAL A 81 12.87 8.39 -7.40
CA VAL A 81 13.12 9.83 -7.54
C VAL A 81 14.39 10.07 -8.32
N ASN A 82 14.31 10.98 -9.29
CA ASN A 82 15.48 11.61 -9.85
C ASN A 82 15.74 12.91 -9.07
N THR A 83 16.87 12.96 -8.37
CA THR A 83 17.27 14.12 -7.56
C THR A 83 17.75 15.32 -8.39
N GLU A 84 17.82 15.20 -9.71
CA GLU A 84 18.22 16.28 -10.61
C GLU A 84 17.14 17.34 -10.80
N GLY A 85 16.53 17.84 -9.81
CA GLY A 85 15.49 18.80 -10.10
C GLY A 85 14.66 19.24 -8.92
N LEU A 86 15.34 19.56 -7.83
CA LEU A 86 14.67 20.28 -6.76
C LEU A 86 14.24 21.65 -7.27
N LEU A 87 12.95 21.98 -7.10
CA LEU A 87 12.45 23.32 -7.35
C LEU A 87 13.03 24.28 -6.30
N ASP A 88 13.39 25.48 -6.71
CA ASP A 88 13.90 26.49 -5.79
C ASP A 88 12.86 26.81 -4.69
N GLY A 89 13.31 26.86 -3.45
CA GLY A 89 12.56 27.39 -2.33
C GLY A 89 11.85 26.40 -1.39
N ASN A 90 11.70 25.11 -1.75
CA ASN A 90 11.13 24.10 -0.85
C ASN A 90 11.69 22.70 -1.09
N PRO A 91 12.91 22.39 -0.65
CA PRO A 91 13.58 21.13 -0.98
C PRO A 91 12.81 19.88 -0.48
N LEU A 92 12.19 19.94 0.70
CA LEU A 92 11.45 18.81 1.25
C LEU A 92 10.12 18.57 0.51
N GLY A 93 9.39 19.65 0.20
CA GLY A 93 8.14 19.55 -0.57
C GLY A 93 8.39 19.02 -1.98
N ASN A 94 9.48 19.43 -2.61
CA ASN A 94 9.85 18.96 -3.94
C ASN A 94 10.25 17.50 -3.97
N LEU A 95 10.97 17.03 -2.93
CA LEU A 95 11.32 15.62 -2.80
C LEU A 95 10.07 14.77 -2.55
N GLN A 96 9.17 15.23 -1.70
CA GLN A 96 7.88 14.59 -1.44
C GLN A 96 7.04 14.51 -2.71
N ARG A 97 6.97 15.61 -3.47
CA ARG A 97 6.27 15.65 -4.77
C ARG A 97 6.78 14.56 -5.73
N GLY A 98 8.10 14.33 -5.78
CA GLY A 98 8.69 13.27 -6.63
C GLY A 98 8.20 11.87 -6.25
N PHE A 99 8.08 11.58 -4.94
CA PHE A 99 7.52 10.32 -4.47
C PHE A 99 6.00 10.24 -4.73
N ASP A 100 5.27 11.32 -4.55
CA ASP A 100 3.83 11.36 -4.82
C ASP A 100 3.51 11.21 -6.31
N PHE A 101 4.32 11.81 -7.18
CA PHE A 101 4.25 11.62 -8.62
C PHE A 101 4.53 10.15 -9.01
N TYR A 102 5.57 9.54 -8.44
CA TYR A 102 5.84 8.11 -8.61
C TYR A 102 4.64 7.25 -8.18
N SER A 103 4.00 7.59 -7.08
CA SER A 103 2.83 6.84 -6.58
C SER A 103 1.66 6.91 -7.54
N TRP A 104 1.40 8.06 -8.15
CA TRP A 104 0.38 8.19 -9.18
C TRP A 104 0.71 7.34 -10.42
N LEU A 105 1.95 7.35 -10.89
CA LEU A 105 2.36 6.50 -12.01
C LEU A 105 2.24 5.00 -11.66
N THR A 106 2.56 4.63 -10.43
CA THR A 106 2.37 3.26 -9.92
C THR A 106 0.88 2.90 -9.91
N PHE A 107 0.02 3.76 -9.40
CA PHE A 107 -1.43 3.55 -9.40
C PHE A 107 -1.98 3.35 -10.82
N ILE A 108 -1.58 4.20 -11.77
CA ILE A 108 -1.96 4.08 -13.18
C ILE A 108 -1.51 2.73 -13.76
N ALA A 109 -0.26 2.33 -13.51
CA ALA A 109 0.27 1.06 -14.01
C ALA A 109 -0.48 -0.15 -13.45
N MET A 110 -0.82 -0.12 -12.15
CA MET A 110 -1.58 -1.18 -11.49
C MET A 110 -3.00 -1.29 -12.05
N ASN A 111 -3.65 -0.15 -12.25
CA ASN A 111 -5.04 -0.03 -12.64
C ASN A 111 -5.25 0.04 -14.17
N SER A 112 -4.21 -0.14 -14.95
CA SER A 112 -4.31 -0.35 -16.39
C SER A 112 -5.01 -1.67 -16.70
N PRO A 113 -5.81 -1.74 -17.78
CA PRO A 113 -6.48 -2.95 -18.19
C PRO A 113 -5.50 -4.12 -18.36
N SER A 114 -5.87 -5.29 -17.87
CA SER A 114 -5.09 -6.49 -18.09
C SER A 114 -5.27 -6.96 -19.54
N ASP A 115 -4.16 -7.13 -20.23
CA ASP A 115 -4.07 -7.67 -21.59
C ASP A 115 -3.24 -8.96 -21.65
N GLY A 116 -3.05 -9.60 -20.49
CA GLY A 116 -2.20 -10.77 -20.35
C GLY A 116 -0.69 -10.47 -20.38
N LYS A 117 -0.32 -9.20 -20.46
CA LYS A 117 1.09 -8.76 -20.45
C LYS A 117 1.54 -8.33 -19.06
N THR A 118 2.82 -8.12 -18.96
CA THR A 118 3.48 -7.70 -17.73
C THR A 118 2.95 -6.36 -17.23
N LEU A 119 2.95 -6.21 -15.91
CA LEU A 119 2.70 -4.95 -15.23
C LEU A 119 3.58 -3.82 -15.82
N GLY A 120 3.00 -2.65 -16.01
CA GLY A 120 3.65 -1.51 -16.63
C GLY A 120 3.68 -1.52 -18.16
N GLN A 121 3.04 -2.50 -18.81
CA GLN A 121 2.86 -2.57 -20.26
C GLN A 121 1.37 -2.62 -20.60
N GLY A 122 1.00 -2.02 -21.73
CA GLY A 122 -0.37 -2.05 -22.22
C GLY A 122 -1.09 -0.70 -22.17
N PRO A 123 -2.40 -0.70 -22.41
CA PRO A 123 -3.18 0.51 -22.52
C PRO A 123 -3.31 1.25 -21.18
N ARG A 124 -3.66 2.53 -21.29
CA ARG A 124 -3.98 3.37 -20.14
C ARG A 124 -5.23 2.88 -19.39
N PRO A 125 -5.41 3.24 -18.12
CA PRO A 125 -6.65 2.99 -17.37
C PRO A 125 -7.87 3.53 -18.14
N SER A 126 -8.92 2.72 -18.23
CA SER A 126 -10.15 3.06 -18.95
C SER A 126 -11.33 2.37 -18.31
N GLY A 127 -12.38 3.13 -17.99
CA GLY A 127 -13.63 2.59 -17.45
C GLY A 127 -13.44 1.68 -16.23
N ASP A 128 -14.35 0.76 -16.06
CA ASP A 128 -14.29 -0.31 -15.05
C ASP A 128 -13.75 -1.62 -15.68
N ALA A 129 -12.53 -1.57 -16.18
CA ALA A 129 -11.89 -2.70 -16.83
C ALA A 129 -11.17 -3.61 -15.82
N PHE A 130 -11.03 -4.90 -16.16
CA PHE A 130 -10.18 -5.84 -15.44
C PHE A 130 -8.74 -5.34 -15.40
N THR A 131 -8.23 -5.11 -14.21
CA THR A 131 -6.94 -4.45 -14.01
C THR A 131 -5.78 -5.44 -13.93
N LYS A 132 -4.57 -4.92 -14.11
CA LYS A 132 -3.36 -5.74 -14.03
C LYS A 132 -3.11 -6.30 -12.64
N TRP A 133 -3.49 -5.61 -11.58
CA TRP A 133 -3.30 -6.12 -10.22
C TRP A 133 -4.33 -7.19 -9.82
N GLU A 134 -5.51 -7.23 -10.45
CA GLU A 134 -6.50 -8.31 -10.28
C GLU A 134 -6.14 -9.57 -11.08
N ASP A 135 -5.25 -9.43 -12.07
CA ASP A 135 -4.82 -10.55 -12.89
C ASP A 135 -3.91 -11.48 -12.09
N LEU A 136 -4.38 -12.71 -11.88
CA LEU A 136 -3.63 -13.74 -11.16
C LEU A 136 -2.31 -14.15 -11.85
N ALA A 137 -2.07 -13.73 -13.08
CA ALA A 137 -0.77 -13.84 -13.71
C ALA A 137 0.25 -12.85 -13.14
N ASN A 138 -0.20 -11.70 -12.60
CA ASN A 138 0.64 -10.64 -12.06
C ASN A 138 0.71 -10.65 -10.54
N PHE A 139 -0.40 -10.92 -9.86
CA PHE A 139 -0.51 -10.91 -8.40
C PHE A 139 -1.22 -12.14 -7.87
N ARG A 140 -0.89 -12.52 -6.64
CA ARG A 140 -1.52 -13.65 -5.92
C ARG A 140 -2.04 -13.16 -4.58
N PRO A 141 -3.30 -13.49 -4.22
CA PRO A 141 -3.83 -13.20 -2.91
C PRO A 141 -3.12 -14.04 -1.83
N LEU A 142 -3.04 -13.49 -0.63
CA LEU A 142 -2.41 -14.11 0.54
C LEU A 142 -2.93 -15.53 0.80
N GLY A 143 -4.25 -15.75 0.64
CA GLY A 143 -4.90 -17.04 0.83
C GLY A 143 -4.42 -18.14 -0.13
N ASP A 144 -3.91 -17.78 -1.30
CA ASP A 144 -3.33 -18.72 -2.27
C ASP A 144 -1.84 -19.04 -2.00
N VAL A 145 -1.23 -18.35 -1.03
CA VAL A 145 0.20 -18.48 -0.70
C VAL A 145 0.43 -19.06 0.69
N MET A 146 -0.27 -18.58 1.69
CA MET A 146 -0.17 -19.08 3.08
C MET A 146 -1.19 -20.20 3.33
N LEU A 147 -0.98 -21.31 2.64
CA LEU A 147 -1.94 -22.43 2.61
C LEU A 147 -2.02 -23.17 3.94
N ALA A 148 -3.20 -23.73 4.20
CA ALA A 148 -3.42 -24.60 5.35
C ALA A 148 -2.38 -25.72 5.42
N LYS A 149 -2.01 -26.08 6.65
CA LYS A 149 -0.99 -27.12 6.94
C LYS A 149 0.39 -26.82 6.33
N GLY A 150 0.73 -25.55 6.08
CA GLY A 150 2.01 -25.18 5.50
C GLY A 150 2.30 -25.85 4.15
N THR A 151 1.25 -26.08 3.38
CA THR A 151 1.36 -26.70 2.04
C THR A 151 2.10 -25.75 1.09
N LYS A 152 3.00 -26.28 0.28
CA LYS A 152 3.73 -25.50 -0.72
C LYS A 152 2.77 -24.95 -1.78
N PRO A 153 2.68 -23.64 -1.95
CA PRO A 153 1.82 -23.06 -2.98
C PRO A 153 2.42 -23.23 -4.38
N THR A 154 1.56 -23.17 -5.40
CA THR A 154 1.96 -23.21 -6.82
C THR A 154 1.46 -21.95 -7.51
N TRP A 155 2.35 -21.23 -8.19
CA TRP A 155 1.95 -20.05 -8.95
C TRP A 155 0.91 -20.41 -10.03
N GLY A 156 -0.11 -19.58 -10.14
CA GLY A 156 -1.20 -19.80 -11.09
C GLY A 156 -2.34 -20.69 -10.57
N THR A 157 -2.17 -21.36 -9.44
CA THR A 157 -3.26 -22.14 -8.82
C THR A 157 -4.15 -21.23 -7.99
N ARG A 158 -5.43 -21.18 -8.33
CA ARG A 158 -6.47 -20.46 -7.56
C ARG A 158 -7.19 -21.44 -6.63
N ILE A 159 -7.24 -21.12 -5.36
CA ILE A 159 -7.88 -21.98 -4.34
C ILE A 159 -9.34 -21.59 -4.18
N VAL A 160 -10.24 -22.45 -4.61
CA VAL A 160 -11.68 -22.24 -4.51
C VAL A 160 -12.25 -23.20 -3.46
N PRO A 161 -12.83 -22.69 -2.36
CA PRO A 161 -13.54 -23.53 -1.38
C PRO A 161 -14.62 -24.39 -2.04
N ALA A 162 -14.84 -25.59 -1.52
CA ALA A 162 -15.81 -26.52 -2.10
C ALA A 162 -17.21 -25.91 -2.18
N GLU A 163 -17.60 -25.15 -1.16
CA GLU A 163 -18.88 -24.47 -1.03
C GLU A 163 -19.06 -23.32 -2.03
N CYS A 164 -17.95 -22.79 -2.55
CA CYS A 164 -17.98 -21.72 -3.55
C CYS A 164 -18.00 -22.23 -5.01
N LYS A 165 -17.71 -23.52 -5.25
CA LYS A 165 -17.54 -24.06 -6.61
C LYS A 165 -18.74 -23.85 -7.52
N SER A 166 -19.96 -23.98 -7.00
CA SER A 166 -21.19 -23.78 -7.78
C SER A 166 -21.41 -22.32 -8.19
N LEU A 167 -20.79 -21.38 -7.48
CA LEU A 167 -20.86 -19.93 -7.73
C LEU A 167 -19.64 -19.43 -8.51
N ASP A 168 -18.62 -20.27 -8.71
CA ASP A 168 -17.35 -19.92 -9.34
C ASP A 168 -17.43 -19.91 -10.88
N SER A 169 -18.43 -19.22 -11.40
CA SER A 169 -18.48 -18.84 -12.81
C SER A 169 -17.69 -17.55 -13.04
N LYS A 170 -17.30 -17.32 -14.26
CA LYS A 170 -16.77 -15.99 -14.64
C LYS A 170 -17.82 -14.91 -14.42
N SER A 171 -17.39 -13.73 -14.03
CA SER A 171 -18.20 -12.52 -14.06
C SER A 171 -18.66 -12.21 -15.50
N SER A 172 -19.66 -11.35 -15.66
CA SER A 172 -20.20 -10.97 -16.98
C SER A 172 -19.16 -10.35 -17.92
N ASP A 173 -18.09 -9.79 -17.35
CA ASP A 173 -16.95 -9.21 -18.05
C ASP A 173 -15.77 -10.19 -18.24
N GLY A 174 -15.97 -11.50 -17.93
CA GLY A 174 -14.96 -12.55 -18.09
C GLY A 174 -13.91 -12.63 -16.98
N ARG A 175 -13.97 -11.76 -15.96
CA ARG A 175 -13.05 -11.77 -14.80
C ARG A 175 -13.25 -13.02 -13.93
N ASN A 176 -12.20 -13.41 -13.20
CA ASN A 176 -12.34 -14.31 -12.06
C ASN A 176 -12.94 -13.55 -10.89
N LYS A 177 -13.89 -14.14 -10.18
CA LYS A 177 -14.39 -13.59 -8.92
C LYS A 177 -13.29 -13.64 -7.86
N ILE A 178 -13.17 -12.59 -7.04
CA ILE A 178 -12.27 -12.58 -5.89
C ILE A 178 -12.77 -13.57 -4.85
N ILE A 179 -11.89 -14.29 -4.17
CA ILE A 179 -12.27 -15.21 -3.09
C ILE A 179 -11.82 -14.65 -1.76
N PHE A 180 -12.79 -14.38 -0.90
CA PHE A 180 -12.54 -14.02 0.49
C PHE A 180 -12.80 -15.22 1.40
N HIS A 181 -11.79 -15.58 2.19
CA HIS A 181 -11.99 -16.44 3.35
C HIS A 181 -12.26 -15.54 4.54
N LEU A 182 -13.49 -15.55 5.07
CA LEU A 182 -13.78 -14.77 6.27
C LEU A 182 -12.98 -15.29 7.45
N GLY A 183 -12.32 -14.39 8.11
CA GLY A 183 -11.47 -14.55 9.27
C GLY A 183 -10.98 -13.17 9.69
N GLU A 184 -10.24 -13.05 10.78
CA GLU A 184 -9.79 -11.75 11.33
C GLU A 184 -9.17 -10.82 10.28
N GLU A 185 -8.39 -11.38 9.33
CA GLU A 185 -7.66 -10.61 8.33
C GLU A 185 -8.56 -9.94 7.28
N ALA A 186 -9.75 -10.52 7.03
CA ALA A 186 -10.63 -10.03 5.99
C ALA A 186 -11.42 -8.78 6.39
N PHE A 187 -11.46 -8.42 7.67
CA PHE A 187 -12.28 -7.28 8.14
C PHE A 187 -11.71 -6.53 9.34
N ASN A 188 -10.69 -7.06 10.04
CA ASN A 188 -10.16 -6.40 11.24
C ASN A 188 -9.12 -5.34 10.86
N GLN A 189 -9.20 -4.20 11.51
CA GLN A 189 -8.23 -3.12 11.38
C GLN A 189 -6.93 -3.47 12.14
N PRO A 190 -5.80 -2.79 11.86
CA PRO A 190 -4.57 -2.97 12.61
C PRO A 190 -4.80 -2.89 14.13
N PHE A 191 -3.98 -3.62 14.88
CA PHE A 191 -4.05 -3.71 16.35
C PHE A 191 -5.38 -4.29 16.89
N LYS A 192 -6.12 -5.02 16.05
CA LYS A 192 -7.44 -5.60 16.39
C LYS A 192 -8.42 -4.56 16.93
N THR A 193 -8.38 -3.37 16.38
CA THR A 193 -9.25 -2.25 16.80
C THR A 193 -10.70 -2.41 16.36
N GLY A 194 -11.00 -3.38 15.52
CA GLY A 194 -12.36 -3.70 15.09
C GLY A 194 -12.61 -3.44 13.60
N PRO A 195 -13.77 -3.85 13.11
CA PRO A 195 -14.16 -3.69 11.72
C PRO A 195 -14.53 -2.24 11.40
N LEU A 196 -14.37 -1.85 10.15
CA LEU A 196 -14.97 -0.64 9.60
C LEU A 196 -16.37 -0.99 9.07
N ILE A 197 -17.37 -0.19 9.43
CA ILE A 197 -18.77 -0.43 9.10
C ILE A 197 -19.27 0.70 8.21
N ASP A 198 -19.72 0.38 6.99
CA ASP A 198 -20.22 1.36 6.04
C ASP A 198 -21.62 1.89 6.44
N GLN A 199 -22.12 2.89 5.71
CA GLN A 199 -23.42 3.48 5.99
C GLN A 199 -24.60 2.55 5.64
N ASP A 200 -24.37 1.47 4.89
CA ASP A 200 -25.36 0.40 4.65
C ASP A 200 -25.31 -0.71 5.72
N GLY A 201 -24.37 -0.61 6.66
CA GLY A 201 -24.16 -1.52 7.79
C GLY A 201 -23.33 -2.75 7.46
N ASN A 202 -22.68 -2.78 6.32
CA ASN A 202 -21.80 -3.88 5.96
C ASN A 202 -20.40 -3.64 6.54
N PHE A 203 -19.70 -4.73 6.85
CA PHE A 203 -18.28 -4.68 7.13
C PHE A 203 -17.51 -4.37 5.85
N ALA A 204 -16.51 -3.48 5.92
CA ALA A 204 -15.51 -3.36 4.90
C ALA A 204 -14.65 -4.63 4.88
N LEU A 205 -14.24 -5.06 3.68
CA LEU A 205 -13.43 -6.26 3.48
C LEU A 205 -12.03 -5.87 3.01
N PHE A 206 -11.04 -6.66 3.40
CA PHE A 206 -9.64 -6.44 3.04
C PHE A 206 -9.06 -7.64 2.31
N ASP A 207 -8.25 -7.38 1.29
CA ASP A 207 -7.43 -8.40 0.63
C ASP A 207 -5.96 -7.97 0.58
N ILE A 208 -5.07 -8.94 0.63
CA ILE A 208 -3.62 -8.74 0.58
C ILE A 208 -3.08 -9.56 -0.58
N LEU A 209 -2.36 -8.89 -1.48
CA LEU A 209 -1.82 -9.52 -2.66
C LEU A 209 -0.30 -9.28 -2.74
N MET A 210 0.38 -10.16 -3.45
CA MET A 210 1.81 -10.04 -3.71
C MET A 210 2.14 -10.34 -5.15
N ASN A 211 3.15 -9.65 -5.68
CA ASN A 211 3.64 -9.91 -7.03
C ASN A 211 4.55 -11.14 -7.08
N ARG A 212 4.94 -11.54 -8.30
CA ARG A 212 5.77 -12.71 -8.54
C ARG A 212 7.12 -12.69 -7.82
N PRO A 213 7.91 -11.59 -7.82
CA PRO A 213 9.18 -11.54 -7.07
C PRO A 213 9.03 -11.82 -5.58
N MET A 214 7.99 -11.29 -4.96
CA MET A 214 7.71 -11.53 -3.54
C MET A 214 7.29 -12.98 -3.29
N TYR A 215 6.42 -13.52 -4.12
CA TYR A 215 5.97 -14.91 -4.08
C TYR A 215 7.15 -15.89 -4.23
N ASP A 216 7.98 -15.72 -5.25
CA ASP A 216 9.12 -16.60 -5.50
C ASP A 216 10.08 -16.62 -4.33
N PHE A 217 10.39 -15.46 -3.74
CA PHE A 217 11.22 -15.38 -2.55
C PHE A 217 10.63 -16.17 -1.37
N ILE A 218 9.33 -16.06 -1.14
CA ILE A 218 8.63 -16.82 -0.09
C ILE A 218 8.72 -18.33 -0.35
N VAL A 219 8.46 -18.75 -1.57
CA VAL A 219 8.35 -20.18 -1.93
C VAL A 219 9.73 -20.85 -2.00
N GLU A 220 10.70 -20.21 -2.60
CA GLU A 220 12.07 -20.74 -2.74
C GLU A 220 12.76 -20.91 -1.40
N ASN A 221 12.47 -20.01 -0.45
CA ASN A 221 13.04 -20.06 0.90
C ASN A 221 12.15 -20.80 1.92
N GLY A 222 11.03 -21.37 1.50
CA GLY A 222 10.12 -22.14 2.36
C GLY A 222 9.36 -21.27 3.38
N LEU A 223 9.34 -19.95 3.22
CA LEU A 223 8.78 -19.00 4.21
C LEU A 223 7.25 -19.06 4.32
N TYR A 224 6.58 -19.81 3.44
CA TYR A 224 5.14 -20.09 3.49
C TYR A 224 4.71 -21.00 4.64
N SER A 225 5.65 -21.63 5.36
CA SER A 225 5.38 -22.52 6.50
C SER A 225 6.22 -22.17 7.71
N LYS A 226 5.69 -22.41 8.92
CA LYS A 226 6.43 -22.20 10.19
C LYS A 226 7.73 -22.99 10.22
N GLU A 227 7.71 -24.23 9.76
CA GLU A 227 8.87 -25.12 9.72
C GLU A 227 9.94 -24.61 8.72
N GLY A 228 9.49 -24.04 7.60
CA GLY A 228 10.38 -23.42 6.63
C GLY A 228 11.03 -22.16 7.18
N GLN A 229 10.25 -21.29 7.81
CA GLN A 229 10.76 -20.10 8.49
C GLN A 229 11.79 -20.45 9.57
N GLN A 230 11.53 -21.49 10.37
CA GLN A 230 12.46 -21.96 11.40
C GLN A 230 13.80 -22.45 10.83
N LYS A 231 13.79 -23.00 9.63
CA LYS A 231 14.99 -23.48 8.92
C LYS A 231 15.78 -22.36 8.24
N PHE A 232 15.12 -21.28 7.88
CA PHE A 232 15.74 -20.13 7.23
C PHE A 232 16.57 -19.34 8.23
N LYS A 233 17.91 -19.28 8.03
CA LYS A 233 18.86 -18.69 9.00
C LYS A 233 19.42 -17.34 8.58
N SER A 234 19.17 -16.92 7.35
CA SER A 234 19.61 -15.60 6.87
C SER A 234 18.59 -14.52 7.26
N PRO A 235 19.01 -13.27 7.37
CA PRO A 235 18.04 -12.16 7.46
C PRO A 235 17.07 -12.19 6.29
N ILE A 236 15.78 -12.03 6.56
CA ILE A 236 14.76 -11.95 5.52
C ILE A 236 14.91 -10.61 4.81
N ARG A 237 15.10 -10.65 3.49
CA ARG A 237 15.19 -9.46 2.65
C ARG A 237 14.59 -9.76 1.30
N PHE A 238 13.41 -9.23 1.06
CA PHE A 238 12.74 -9.36 -0.22
C PHE A 238 13.55 -8.67 -1.34
N PRO A 239 13.47 -9.16 -2.59
CA PRO A 239 14.24 -8.61 -3.68
C PRO A 239 13.83 -7.14 -3.98
N PRO A 240 14.79 -6.21 -4.02
CA PRO A 240 14.50 -4.80 -4.32
C PRO A 240 14.41 -4.50 -5.82
N GLY A 241 14.63 -5.51 -6.68
CA GLY A 241 14.79 -5.29 -8.11
C GLY A 241 16.10 -4.62 -8.50
N ASN A 242 16.18 -4.18 -9.74
CA ASN A 242 17.31 -3.40 -10.26
C ASN A 242 16.83 -2.37 -11.28
N ASN A 243 17.65 -1.37 -11.56
CA ASN A 243 17.35 -0.39 -12.59
C ASN A 243 17.72 -0.92 -13.98
N ALA A 244 16.96 -0.49 -14.99
CA ALA A 244 17.27 -0.76 -16.38
C ALA A 244 18.51 -0.01 -16.91
N VAL A 245 18.95 1.03 -16.18
CA VAL A 245 20.10 1.87 -16.58
C VAL A 245 21.31 1.47 -15.74
N SER A 246 22.42 1.17 -16.40
CA SER A 246 23.73 0.97 -15.76
C SER A 246 24.10 2.23 -14.96
N GLU A 247 24.52 2.07 -13.72
CA GLU A 247 25.06 3.17 -12.91
C GLU A 247 26.37 3.72 -13.47
N ASP A 248 26.94 3.05 -14.45
CA ASP A 248 28.25 3.37 -14.99
C ASP A 248 28.30 3.21 -16.52
N ALA A 249 27.60 4.10 -17.21
CA ALA A 249 27.69 4.19 -18.67
C ALA A 249 29.13 4.41 -19.16
N THR A 250 30.04 4.86 -18.27
CA THR A 250 31.44 5.14 -18.60
C THR A 250 32.33 3.89 -18.58
N LYS A 251 31.90 2.80 -17.92
CA LYS A 251 32.67 1.56 -17.78
C LYS A 251 32.29 0.48 -18.79
N GLY A 252 31.42 0.77 -19.75
CA GLY A 252 31.07 -0.18 -20.80
C GLY A 252 30.28 -1.41 -20.30
N ILE A 253 29.71 -1.36 -19.10
CA ILE A 253 28.85 -2.41 -18.57
C ILE A 253 27.54 -2.37 -19.36
N LYS A 254 27.18 -3.48 -20.01
CA LYS A 254 25.88 -3.61 -20.68
C LYS A 254 24.78 -3.41 -19.66
N ALA A 255 23.86 -2.47 -19.94
CA ALA A 255 22.67 -2.26 -19.13
C ALA A 255 21.91 -3.59 -19.02
N GLU A 256 21.75 -4.12 -17.80
CA GLU A 256 20.84 -5.23 -17.58
C GLU A 256 19.38 -4.73 -17.66
N PRO A 257 18.46 -5.55 -18.18
CA PRO A 257 17.05 -5.20 -18.16
C PRO A 257 16.61 -4.90 -16.72
N GLY A 258 15.85 -3.81 -16.53
CA GLY A 258 15.30 -3.48 -15.22
C GLY A 258 14.38 -4.59 -14.73
N ARG A 259 14.52 -4.97 -13.47
CA ARG A 259 13.68 -5.98 -12.81
C ARG A 259 12.87 -5.32 -11.71
N MET A 260 11.59 -5.67 -11.66
CA MET A 260 10.70 -5.21 -10.61
C MET A 260 11.07 -5.84 -9.27
N GLY A 261 11.07 -5.06 -8.20
CA GLY A 261 11.22 -5.57 -6.85
C GLY A 261 9.93 -6.21 -6.30
N ALA A 262 10.00 -6.67 -5.05
CA ALA A 262 8.84 -7.15 -4.35
C ALA A 262 7.79 -6.05 -4.19
N ILE A 263 6.54 -6.37 -4.50
CA ILE A 263 5.38 -5.51 -4.31
C ILE A 263 4.34 -6.27 -3.51
N MET A 264 3.81 -5.64 -2.47
CA MET A 264 2.61 -6.07 -1.77
C MET A 264 1.53 -5.01 -1.91
N LEU A 265 0.30 -5.47 -2.07
CA LEU A 265 -0.90 -4.64 -2.08
C LEU A 265 -1.74 -4.99 -0.87
N LYS A 266 -2.37 -3.99 -0.26
CA LYS A 266 -3.50 -4.19 0.63
C LYS A 266 -4.64 -3.32 0.14
N VAL A 267 -5.76 -3.94 -0.15
CA VAL A 267 -6.92 -3.26 -0.72
C VAL A 267 -8.11 -3.38 0.20
N SER A 268 -8.96 -2.38 0.20
CA SER A 268 -10.21 -2.40 0.96
C SER A 268 -11.40 -2.19 0.06
N TYR A 269 -12.48 -2.87 0.39
CA TYR A 269 -13.72 -2.86 -0.36
C TYR A 269 -14.90 -2.58 0.55
N ARG A 270 -15.91 -1.92 -0.02
CA ARG A 270 -17.26 -1.94 0.51
C ARG A 270 -18.15 -2.89 -0.29
N ILE A 271 -19.15 -3.47 0.35
CA ILE A 271 -20.15 -4.28 -0.34
C ILE A 271 -21.17 -3.33 -1.00
N LEU A 272 -21.41 -3.51 -2.29
CA LEU A 272 -22.39 -2.77 -3.07
C LEU A 272 -23.63 -3.64 -3.30
N ASP A 273 -24.79 -3.10 -2.96
CA ASP A 273 -26.08 -3.67 -3.33
C ASP A 273 -26.52 -3.01 -4.66
N PRO A 274 -26.64 -3.77 -5.76
CA PRO A 274 -26.97 -3.20 -7.07
C PRO A 274 -28.25 -2.38 -7.10
N GLU A 275 -29.23 -2.70 -6.27
CA GLU A 275 -30.50 -1.98 -6.21
C GLU A 275 -30.40 -0.70 -5.37
N LYS A 276 -29.74 -0.78 -4.20
CA LYS A 276 -29.63 0.34 -3.27
C LYS A 276 -28.54 1.34 -3.65
N ASN A 277 -27.48 0.86 -4.31
CA ASN A 277 -26.32 1.67 -4.67
C ASN A 277 -26.24 1.96 -6.16
N LYS A 278 -27.37 1.81 -6.89
CA LYS A 278 -27.43 1.99 -8.34
C LYS A 278 -26.85 3.33 -8.82
N ASP A 279 -27.04 4.39 -8.07
CA ASP A 279 -26.55 5.74 -8.34
C ASP A 279 -25.04 5.93 -8.05
N LEU A 280 -24.42 4.94 -7.42
CA LEU A 280 -23.02 5.00 -6.98
C LEU A 280 -22.10 4.00 -7.70
N ILE A 281 -22.64 2.89 -8.19
CA ILE A 281 -21.86 1.77 -8.73
C ILE A 281 -20.85 2.25 -9.80
N ASP A 282 -21.27 3.13 -10.69
CA ASP A 282 -20.44 3.66 -11.79
C ASP A 282 -19.29 4.56 -11.31
N LYS A 283 -19.25 4.90 -10.03
CA LYS A 283 -18.17 5.69 -9.44
C LYS A 283 -17.04 4.84 -8.85
N PHE A 284 -17.26 3.52 -8.72
CA PHE A 284 -16.31 2.60 -8.14
C PHE A 284 -15.68 1.71 -9.20
N HIS A 285 -14.42 1.37 -9.02
CA HIS A 285 -13.91 0.14 -9.59
C HIS A 285 -14.56 -1.03 -8.86
N THR A 286 -15.26 -1.88 -9.61
CA THR A 286 -16.06 -2.96 -9.04
C THR A 286 -15.49 -4.33 -9.36
N SER A 287 -15.66 -5.28 -8.42
CA SER A 287 -15.29 -6.67 -8.59
C SER A 287 -16.38 -7.57 -8.02
N ASP A 288 -16.67 -8.68 -8.69
CA ASP A 288 -17.52 -9.71 -8.11
C ASP A 288 -16.68 -10.61 -7.20
N ALA A 289 -17.23 -10.97 -6.04
CA ALA A 289 -16.53 -11.73 -5.02
C ALA A 289 -17.35 -12.91 -4.51
N LEU A 290 -16.65 -14.00 -4.22
CA LEU A 290 -17.15 -15.15 -3.48
C LEU A 290 -16.65 -15.05 -2.04
N ILE A 291 -17.57 -14.89 -1.10
CA ILE A 291 -17.25 -14.76 0.31
C ILE A 291 -17.56 -16.08 1.00
N TYR A 292 -16.51 -16.77 1.41
CA TYR A 292 -16.56 -18.05 2.07
C TYR A 292 -16.57 -17.87 3.59
N PHE A 293 -17.57 -18.48 4.22
CA PHE A 293 -17.72 -18.57 5.67
C PHE A 293 -17.21 -19.94 6.12
N PRO A 294 -16.11 -20.04 6.85
CA PRO A 294 -15.56 -21.32 7.32
C PRO A 294 -16.41 -21.94 8.43
N GLY A 295 -17.13 -21.12 9.20
CA GLY A 295 -18.10 -21.53 10.20
C GLY A 295 -19.55 -21.39 9.72
N PRO A 296 -20.56 -21.85 10.48
CA PRO A 296 -21.94 -21.68 10.10
C PRO A 296 -22.32 -20.20 10.18
N PRO A 297 -22.71 -19.55 9.07
CA PRO A 297 -23.34 -18.24 9.16
C PRO A 297 -24.63 -18.33 9.99
N ALA A 298 -25.06 -17.23 10.58
CA ALA A 298 -26.19 -17.17 11.52
C ALA A 298 -27.48 -17.86 11.02
N THR A 299 -27.58 -18.12 9.72
CA THR A 299 -28.76 -18.74 9.06
C THR A 299 -28.52 -20.15 8.50
N LYS A 300 -27.31 -20.72 8.68
CA LYS A 300 -26.94 -22.03 8.10
C LYS A 300 -26.19 -22.89 9.12
N THR A 301 -26.24 -24.21 8.95
CA THR A 301 -25.68 -25.21 9.87
C THR A 301 -24.27 -25.66 9.52
N GLY A 302 -23.59 -25.02 8.56
CA GLY A 302 -22.24 -25.42 8.12
C GLY A 302 -21.58 -24.33 7.29
N PRO A 303 -20.37 -24.59 6.77
CA PRO A 303 -19.69 -23.66 5.89
C PRO A 303 -20.57 -23.24 4.71
N ALA A 304 -20.41 -22.01 4.25
CA ALA A 304 -21.23 -21.46 3.17
C ALA A 304 -20.43 -20.49 2.30
N CYS A 305 -20.93 -20.25 1.09
CA CYS A 305 -20.39 -19.24 0.18
C CYS A 305 -21.53 -18.34 -0.33
N VAL A 306 -21.24 -17.06 -0.45
CA VAL A 306 -22.18 -16.08 -1.04
C VAL A 306 -21.45 -15.21 -2.05
N GLU A 307 -22.15 -14.83 -3.11
CA GLU A 307 -21.64 -13.88 -4.09
C GLU A 307 -22.01 -12.45 -3.71
N LYS A 308 -21.07 -11.51 -3.86
CA LYS A 308 -21.27 -10.08 -3.61
C LYS A 308 -20.55 -9.25 -4.65
N LYS A 309 -21.12 -8.08 -4.98
CA LYS A 309 -20.45 -7.03 -5.72
C LYS A 309 -19.70 -6.12 -4.74
N LEU A 310 -18.45 -5.86 -5.01
CA LEU A 310 -17.56 -5.03 -4.19
C LEU A 310 -17.20 -3.75 -4.94
N GLY A 311 -17.06 -2.66 -4.21
CA GLY A 311 -16.50 -1.40 -4.71
C GLY A 311 -15.19 -1.11 -3.98
N LEU A 312 -14.12 -0.88 -4.73
CA LEU A 312 -12.81 -0.53 -4.19
C LEU A 312 -12.87 0.81 -3.46
N VAL A 313 -12.42 0.88 -2.21
CA VAL A 313 -12.44 2.09 -1.40
C VAL A 313 -11.07 2.50 -0.86
N GLY A 314 -10.11 1.61 -0.79
CA GLY A 314 -8.72 1.90 -0.37
C GLY A 314 -7.72 1.01 -1.07
N PHE A 315 -6.52 1.56 -1.31
CA PHE A 315 -5.49 0.90 -2.10
C PHE A 315 -4.11 1.27 -1.60
N HIS A 316 -3.42 0.32 -0.97
CA HIS A 316 -2.03 0.45 -0.54
C HIS A 316 -1.09 -0.31 -1.45
N VAL A 317 0.05 0.30 -1.75
CA VAL A 317 1.18 -0.34 -2.44
C VAL A 317 2.42 -0.21 -1.58
N GLY A 318 2.93 -1.32 -1.10
CA GLY A 318 4.30 -1.41 -0.58
C GLY A 318 5.21 -1.91 -1.69
N HIS A 319 6.20 -1.11 -2.12
CA HIS A 319 7.12 -1.49 -3.18
C HIS A 319 8.57 -1.40 -2.68
N LYS A 320 9.26 -2.52 -2.68
CA LYS A 320 10.68 -2.58 -2.33
C LYS A 320 11.53 -2.19 -3.53
N THR A 321 12.19 -1.05 -3.43
CA THR A 321 13.08 -0.56 -4.48
C THR A 321 14.53 -0.58 -4.01
N ARG A 322 15.48 -0.54 -4.95
CA ARG A 322 16.91 -0.52 -4.63
C ARG A 322 17.30 0.68 -3.74
N PHE A 323 16.61 1.80 -3.90
CA PHE A 323 16.91 3.04 -3.17
C PHE A 323 16.03 3.25 -1.94
N ALA A 324 15.03 2.39 -1.72
CA ALA A 324 14.18 2.42 -0.55
C ALA A 324 14.08 1.01 0.06
N PRO A 325 15.12 0.56 0.79
CA PRO A 325 15.16 -0.77 1.39
C PRO A 325 14.10 -0.99 2.46
N GLN A 326 13.55 0.09 3.06
CA GLN A 326 12.38 0.08 3.96
C GLN A 326 11.07 0.21 3.19
N TRP A 327 11.09 -0.01 1.89
CA TRP A 327 9.98 0.09 0.96
C TRP A 327 9.50 1.53 0.73
N VAL A 328 8.78 1.73 -0.36
CA VAL A 328 8.00 2.94 -0.64
C VAL A 328 6.54 2.58 -0.40
N TRP A 329 5.86 3.38 0.40
CA TRP A 329 4.49 3.13 0.86
C TRP A 329 3.54 4.14 0.24
N THR A 330 2.71 3.67 -0.68
CA THR A 330 1.72 4.47 -1.40
C THR A 330 0.33 4.22 -0.85
N SER A 331 -0.47 5.25 -0.68
CA SER A 331 -1.84 5.13 -0.18
C SER A 331 -2.84 5.94 -0.99
N PHE A 332 -3.83 5.26 -1.56
CA PHE A 332 -4.95 5.84 -2.28
C PHE A 332 -6.28 5.52 -1.60
N GLU A 333 -7.24 6.42 -1.76
CA GLU A 333 -8.62 6.28 -1.28
C GLU A 333 -9.62 6.73 -2.34
N HIS A 334 -10.84 6.21 -2.21
CA HIS A 334 -11.98 6.74 -2.96
C HIS A 334 -12.42 8.08 -2.37
N VAL A 335 -12.67 9.10 -3.20
CA VAL A 335 -12.97 10.47 -2.76
C VAL A 335 -14.24 10.59 -1.90
N SER A 336 -15.18 9.65 -2.03
CA SER A 336 -16.41 9.64 -1.22
C SER A 336 -16.33 8.81 0.04
N ASN A 337 -15.14 8.42 0.51
CA ASN A 337 -15.04 7.63 1.74
C ASN A 337 -15.49 8.44 2.96
N VAL A 338 -14.90 9.59 3.19
CA VAL A 338 -15.05 10.38 4.41
C VAL A 338 -14.83 11.86 4.12
N PRO A 339 -15.31 12.78 4.96
CA PRO A 339 -14.91 14.19 4.94
C PRO A 339 -13.51 14.38 5.53
N ASP A 340 -12.93 15.56 5.28
CA ASP A 340 -11.63 15.98 5.81
C ASP A 340 -11.78 16.76 7.11
N GLU A 341 -10.78 16.69 7.97
CA GLU A 341 -10.58 17.62 9.07
C GLU A 341 -9.95 18.92 8.55
N ALA A 342 -10.60 20.04 8.79
CA ALA A 342 -10.08 21.37 8.47
C ALA A 342 -8.93 21.78 9.41
N PRO A 343 -8.13 22.83 9.05
CA PRO A 343 -7.05 23.32 9.91
C PRO A 343 -7.48 23.77 11.30
N ASP A 344 -8.74 24.18 11.47
CA ASP A 344 -9.33 24.60 12.74
C ASP A 344 -9.97 23.44 13.53
N GLY A 345 -9.85 22.20 13.03
CA GLY A 345 -10.43 21.00 13.64
C GLY A 345 -11.90 20.77 13.31
N SER A 346 -12.53 21.64 12.51
CA SER A 346 -13.89 21.40 12.02
C SER A 346 -13.93 20.32 10.92
N ILE A 347 -15.12 19.85 10.58
CA ILE A 347 -15.30 18.80 9.56
C ILE A 347 -15.73 19.44 8.24
N GLU A 348 -14.90 19.31 7.21
CA GLU A 348 -15.19 19.80 5.86
C GLU A 348 -16.07 18.81 5.08
N LYS A 349 -17.37 19.01 5.09
CA LYS A 349 -18.34 18.19 4.35
C LYS A 349 -18.49 18.71 2.92
N LYS A 350 -17.81 18.07 1.97
CA LYS A 350 -17.85 18.42 0.52
C LYS A 350 -18.92 17.65 -0.26
N LEU A 351 -19.45 16.56 0.34
CA LEU A 351 -20.45 15.68 -0.27
C LEU A 351 -21.64 15.49 0.67
N ASP A 352 -22.82 15.24 0.09
CA ASP A 352 -24.03 14.91 0.84
C ASP A 352 -24.03 13.46 1.34
N ARG A 353 -23.25 12.59 0.71
CA ARG A 353 -23.19 11.15 1.02
C ARG A 353 -21.74 10.66 0.98
N TYR A 354 -21.35 10.01 2.06
CA TYR A 354 -20.06 9.35 2.21
C TYR A 354 -20.24 7.85 2.47
N ASN A 355 -19.18 7.07 2.22
CA ASN A 355 -19.19 5.63 2.46
C ASN A 355 -19.17 5.29 3.95
N PHE A 356 -18.39 6.04 4.75
CA PHE A 356 -18.10 5.76 6.15
C PHE A 356 -18.35 6.95 7.08
N PHE A 357 -19.18 7.90 6.65
CA PHE A 357 -19.57 9.05 7.45
C PHE A 357 -21.02 9.44 7.14
N ASN A 358 -21.84 9.64 8.18
CA ASN A 358 -23.21 10.13 8.02
C ASN A 358 -23.23 11.66 8.17
N ALA A 359 -23.24 12.37 7.06
CA ALA A 359 -23.28 13.83 7.04
C ALA A 359 -24.56 14.43 7.66
N LYS A 360 -25.64 13.64 7.75
CA LYS A 360 -26.95 14.04 8.26
C LYS A 360 -27.15 13.68 9.74
N CYS A 361 -26.19 12.98 10.35
CA CYS A 361 -26.28 12.64 11.76
C CYS A 361 -26.14 13.91 12.60
N THR A 362 -27.12 14.20 13.47
CA THR A 362 -27.13 15.38 14.35
C THR A 362 -27.28 15.03 15.83
N ASN A 363 -27.89 13.89 16.14
CA ASN A 363 -28.11 13.43 17.50
C ASN A 363 -27.67 11.97 17.63
N ASP A 364 -27.10 11.61 18.78
CA ASP A 364 -26.63 10.24 19.11
C ASP A 364 -25.68 9.65 18.06
N CYS A 365 -24.90 10.51 17.41
CA CYS A 365 -23.89 10.08 16.45
C CYS A 365 -22.77 9.33 17.18
N PRO A 366 -22.27 8.23 16.59
CA PRO A 366 -21.02 7.64 17.07
C PRO A 366 -19.89 8.68 17.12
N ALA A 367 -19.00 8.56 18.08
CA ALA A 367 -17.83 9.43 18.12
C ALA A 367 -16.97 9.26 16.86
N VAL A 368 -16.37 10.37 16.41
CA VAL A 368 -15.53 10.38 15.21
C VAL A 368 -14.30 9.51 15.41
N ASN A 369 -14.00 8.65 14.45
CA ASN A 369 -12.87 7.74 14.45
C ASN A 369 -12.82 6.79 15.66
N ASP A 370 -13.96 6.54 16.28
CA ASP A 370 -14.07 5.59 17.39
C ASP A 370 -14.35 4.16 16.89
N THR A 371 -13.88 3.20 17.66
CA THR A 371 -14.03 1.78 17.35
C THR A 371 -15.48 1.32 17.55
N PRO A 372 -16.02 0.41 16.72
CA PRO A 372 -17.38 -0.07 16.88
C PRO A 372 -17.52 -0.88 18.18
N PRO A 373 -18.74 -0.85 18.79
CA PRO A 373 -19.01 -1.65 19.98
C PRO A 373 -18.96 -3.15 19.67
N GLN A 374 -18.51 -3.95 20.63
CA GLN A 374 -18.55 -5.41 20.55
C GLN A 374 -19.94 -5.97 20.94
N PRO A 375 -20.30 -7.20 20.53
CA PRO A 375 -19.51 -8.12 19.69
C PRO A 375 -19.63 -7.80 18.20
N TRP A 376 -18.60 -8.16 17.44
CA TRP A 376 -18.58 -7.85 15.99
C TRP A 376 -19.14 -8.96 15.10
N ASP A 377 -19.04 -10.23 15.48
CA ASP A 377 -19.57 -11.42 14.78
C ASP A 377 -19.37 -11.48 13.25
N PRO A 378 -18.23 -11.07 12.68
CA PRO A 378 -18.08 -11.05 11.22
C PRO A 378 -18.00 -12.46 10.62
N ASP A 379 -17.61 -13.48 11.39
CA ASP A 379 -17.56 -14.87 10.94
C ASP A 379 -18.93 -15.44 10.59
N THR A 380 -20.01 -14.79 11.06
CA THR A 380 -21.37 -15.25 10.84
C THR A 380 -22.20 -14.33 9.97
N SER A 381 -21.75 -13.10 9.72
CA SER A 381 -22.50 -12.10 8.97
C SER A 381 -21.57 -11.08 8.33
N LEU A 382 -21.95 -10.60 7.15
CA LEU A 382 -21.30 -9.45 6.48
C LEU A 382 -21.84 -8.11 6.99
N LYS A 383 -22.84 -8.13 7.85
CA LYS A 383 -23.46 -6.94 8.43
C LYS A 383 -23.28 -6.91 9.93
N PHE A 384 -22.97 -5.72 10.42
CA PHE A 384 -23.00 -5.44 11.85
C PHE A 384 -24.43 -5.57 12.41
N LYS A 385 -24.55 -6.26 13.53
CA LYS A 385 -25.82 -6.39 14.24
C LYS A 385 -26.11 -5.11 15.02
N GLY A 386 -27.12 -4.36 14.61
CA GLY A 386 -27.54 -3.13 15.27
C GLY A 386 -27.38 -1.87 14.40
N PRO A 387 -27.73 -0.71 14.98
CA PRO A 387 -27.83 0.54 14.23
C PRO A 387 -26.46 1.23 14.00
N TYR A 388 -25.39 0.78 14.66
CA TYR A 388 -24.07 1.42 14.56
C TYR A 388 -23.57 1.48 13.12
N ARG A 389 -23.03 2.64 12.74
CA ARG A 389 -22.32 2.90 11.49
C ARG A 389 -21.07 3.70 11.83
N SER A 390 -19.95 3.40 11.22
CA SER A 390 -18.73 4.14 11.47
C SER A 390 -18.89 5.61 11.10
N GLN A 391 -18.34 6.48 11.93
CA GLN A 391 -18.35 7.92 11.74
C GLN A 391 -16.89 8.38 11.57
N VAL A 392 -16.39 8.28 10.34
CA VAL A 392 -14.97 8.48 10.06
C VAL A 392 -14.70 9.82 9.42
N VAL A 393 -13.68 10.51 9.90
CA VAL A 393 -13.15 11.76 9.34
C VAL A 393 -11.67 11.56 9.04
N ARG A 394 -11.17 12.07 7.92
CA ARG A 394 -9.74 12.02 7.63
C ARG A 394 -9.03 13.06 8.47
N THR A 395 -8.26 12.59 9.44
CA THR A 395 -7.48 13.43 10.34
C THR A 395 -6.35 14.12 9.57
N ARG A 396 -6.18 15.42 9.82
CA ARG A 396 -5.12 16.22 9.22
C ARG A 396 -3.77 15.89 9.86
N MET A 397 -3.05 14.92 9.29
CA MET A 397 -1.76 14.46 9.82
C MET A 397 -0.55 15.06 9.09
N LEU A 398 -0.75 15.65 7.90
CA LEU A 398 0.33 16.15 7.07
C LEU A 398 0.52 17.66 7.22
N PRO A 399 1.75 18.18 7.06
CA PRO A 399 1.99 19.61 6.98
C PRO A 399 1.25 20.25 5.80
N GLY A 400 0.76 21.50 5.97
CA GLY A 400 0.03 22.24 4.94
C GLY A 400 0.69 22.21 3.56
N PRO A 401 1.99 22.54 3.42
CA PRO A 401 2.67 22.51 2.11
C PRO A 401 2.65 21.14 1.41
N VAL A 402 2.67 20.03 2.16
CA VAL A 402 2.55 18.67 1.59
C VAL A 402 1.14 18.43 1.11
N ILE A 403 0.13 18.80 1.91
CA ILE A 403 -1.29 18.66 1.52
C ILE A 403 -1.57 19.42 0.22
N ASP A 404 -1.08 20.64 0.10
CA ASP A 404 -1.30 21.49 -1.06
C ASP A 404 -0.68 20.89 -2.34
N GLU A 405 0.54 20.34 -2.24
CA GLU A 405 1.20 19.70 -3.40
C GLU A 405 0.52 18.38 -3.79
N VAL A 406 0.10 17.57 -2.83
CA VAL A 406 -0.68 16.35 -3.10
C VAL A 406 -2.03 16.70 -3.75
N ALA A 407 -2.71 17.75 -3.28
CA ALA A 407 -3.98 18.20 -3.87
C ALA A 407 -3.81 18.61 -5.34
N LYS A 408 -2.76 19.36 -5.68
CA LYS A 408 -2.45 19.74 -7.08
C LYS A 408 -2.16 18.52 -7.96
N LEU A 409 -1.44 17.53 -7.45
CA LEU A 409 -1.18 16.27 -8.17
C LEU A 409 -2.49 15.49 -8.38
N ASN A 410 -3.32 15.38 -7.35
CA ASN A 410 -4.61 14.73 -7.44
C ASN A 410 -5.48 15.39 -8.52
N GLU A 411 -5.63 16.71 -8.49
CA GLU A 411 -6.39 17.45 -9.49
C GLU A 411 -5.90 17.17 -10.91
N ALA A 412 -4.59 17.20 -11.12
CA ALA A 412 -4.00 17.00 -12.43
C ALA A 412 -4.22 15.57 -12.96
N PHE A 413 -3.95 14.54 -12.14
CA PHE A 413 -4.12 13.15 -12.56
C PHE A 413 -5.60 12.76 -12.68
N GLN A 414 -6.47 13.18 -11.77
CA GLN A 414 -7.90 12.98 -11.86
C GLN A 414 -8.46 13.66 -13.12
N GLY A 415 -7.96 14.84 -13.49
CA GLY A 415 -8.28 15.52 -14.74
C GLY A 415 -7.93 14.68 -15.98
N LEU A 416 -6.78 14.00 -16.00
CA LEU A 416 -6.39 13.08 -17.07
C LEU A 416 -7.25 11.80 -17.11
N LEU A 417 -7.75 11.36 -15.96
CA LEU A 417 -8.55 10.14 -15.80
C LEU A 417 -10.05 10.42 -15.90
N LYS A 418 -10.43 11.67 -16.21
CA LYS A 418 -11.83 12.10 -16.32
C LYS A 418 -12.63 11.21 -17.26
N GLY A 419 -13.83 10.82 -16.83
CA GLY A 419 -14.72 9.91 -17.56
C GLY A 419 -14.38 8.43 -17.36
N THR A 420 -13.46 8.11 -16.46
CA THR A 420 -13.21 6.75 -15.98
C THR A 420 -13.54 6.67 -14.49
N VAL A 421 -13.71 5.46 -13.95
CA VAL A 421 -13.92 5.28 -12.49
C VAL A 421 -12.75 5.81 -11.66
N TRP A 422 -11.56 5.88 -12.24
CA TRP A 422 -10.30 6.26 -11.60
C TRP A 422 -10.21 7.75 -11.26
N GLU A 423 -11.04 8.61 -11.85
CA GLU A 423 -11.17 10.02 -11.45
C GLU A 423 -11.69 10.16 -10.01
N ASN A 424 -12.33 9.12 -9.48
CA ASN A 424 -12.87 9.08 -8.11
C ASN A 424 -11.87 8.59 -7.06
N TYR A 425 -10.61 8.39 -7.42
CA TYR A 425 -9.55 7.99 -6.48
C TYR A 425 -8.55 9.12 -6.30
N MET A 426 -8.01 9.25 -5.09
CA MET A 426 -7.02 10.25 -4.76
C MET A 426 -5.86 9.65 -3.98
N LEU A 427 -4.67 10.13 -4.23
CA LEU A 427 -3.49 9.88 -3.41
C LEU A 427 -3.63 10.62 -2.08
N LEU A 428 -3.37 9.95 -0.97
CA LEU A 428 -3.20 10.61 0.32
C LEU A 428 -1.81 11.23 0.43
N THR A 429 -0.80 10.44 0.27
CA THR A 429 0.61 10.78 0.05
C THR A 429 1.42 9.49 -0.06
N THR A 430 2.73 9.63 -0.18
CA THR A 430 3.70 8.53 -0.21
C THR A 430 4.62 8.64 1.00
N GLN A 431 4.78 7.54 1.74
CA GLN A 431 5.77 7.48 2.81
C GLN A 431 7.03 6.73 2.33
N TRP A 432 8.19 7.27 2.64
CA TRP A 432 9.48 6.79 2.17
C TRP A 432 10.56 6.93 3.26
N PRO A 433 11.65 6.14 3.19
CA PRO A 433 12.73 6.22 4.16
C PRO A 433 13.57 7.47 3.95
N SER A 434 13.65 8.34 4.96
CA SER A 434 14.52 9.53 4.92
C SER A 434 16.01 9.19 4.94
N ASN A 435 16.38 8.01 5.45
CA ASN A 435 17.75 7.51 5.47
C ASN A 435 17.81 6.00 5.19
N ARG A 436 18.59 5.60 4.21
CA ARG A 436 18.75 4.19 3.80
C ARG A 436 19.48 3.31 4.83
N ALA A 437 20.35 3.90 5.65
CA ALA A 437 21.14 3.16 6.63
C ALA A 437 20.29 2.57 7.75
N CYS A 438 19.08 3.09 7.95
CA CYS A 438 18.20 2.75 9.05
C CYS A 438 17.66 1.31 9.05
N VAL A 439 17.70 0.59 7.93
CA VAL A 439 17.27 -0.84 7.90
C VAL A 439 18.09 -1.69 8.85
N GLN A 440 19.39 -1.45 8.92
CA GLN A 440 20.28 -2.27 9.75
C GLN A 440 20.05 -2.02 11.24
N GLU A 441 19.74 -0.79 11.62
CA GLU A 441 19.48 -0.44 13.02
C GLU A 441 18.13 -0.95 13.50
N VAL A 442 17.08 -0.80 12.73
CA VAL A 442 15.76 -1.37 13.07
C VAL A 442 15.87 -2.87 13.30
N GLN A 443 16.52 -3.61 12.40
CA GLN A 443 16.74 -5.05 12.57
C GLN A 443 17.59 -5.40 13.81
N LYS A 444 18.58 -4.57 14.13
CA LYS A 444 19.41 -4.76 15.33
C LYS A 444 18.60 -4.53 16.60
N LEU A 445 17.75 -3.51 16.64
CA LEU A 445 16.88 -3.20 17.77
C LEU A 445 15.85 -4.31 18.02
N GLU A 446 15.27 -4.87 16.93
CA GLU A 446 14.38 -6.03 17.01
C GLU A 446 15.09 -7.27 17.58
N GLN A 447 16.31 -7.55 17.12
CA GLN A 447 17.13 -8.65 17.67
C GLN A 447 17.47 -8.47 19.15
N GLU A 448 17.65 -7.23 19.59
CA GLU A 448 17.91 -6.86 20.98
C GLU A 448 16.63 -6.78 21.83
N LYS A 449 15.44 -7.06 21.25
CA LYS A 449 14.11 -6.94 21.89
C LYS A 449 13.85 -5.55 22.48
N LYS A 450 14.44 -4.52 21.91
CA LYS A 450 14.15 -3.14 22.30
C LYS A 450 12.88 -2.67 21.64
N ASP A 451 12.07 -1.95 22.38
CA ASP A 451 10.85 -1.34 21.86
C ASP A 451 11.22 -0.29 20.78
N LEU A 452 10.89 -0.60 19.54
CA LEU A 452 11.10 0.29 18.40
C LEU A 452 10.47 1.67 18.59
N MET A 453 9.46 1.75 19.42
CA MET A 453 8.75 2.98 19.74
C MET A 453 9.57 3.97 20.57
N THR A 454 10.55 3.48 21.32
CA THR A 454 11.40 4.29 22.21
C THR A 454 12.75 4.65 21.59
N VAL A 455 13.12 4.06 20.44
CA VAL A 455 14.48 4.14 19.90
C VAL A 455 14.52 4.41 18.39
N ILE A 456 13.48 5.00 17.80
CA ILE A 456 13.60 5.48 16.42
C ILE A 456 14.59 6.66 16.44
N ASP A 457 15.80 6.40 15.96
CA ASP A 457 16.75 7.46 15.65
C ASP A 457 16.05 8.49 14.76
N PRO A 458 16.07 9.79 15.09
CA PRO A 458 15.48 10.83 14.26
C PRO A 458 15.99 10.81 12.80
N THR A 459 17.18 10.26 12.56
CA THR A 459 17.73 10.07 11.21
C THR A 459 17.08 8.93 10.44
N CYS A 460 16.30 8.08 11.12
CA CYS A 460 15.56 6.94 10.57
C CYS A 460 14.08 7.21 10.39
N ALA A 461 13.62 8.42 10.66
CA ALA A 461 12.21 8.77 10.58
C ALA A 461 11.65 8.57 9.16
N PRO A 462 10.43 8.03 9.04
CA PRO A 462 9.72 8.01 7.76
C PRO A 462 9.39 9.43 7.32
N ALA A 463 9.37 9.68 6.04
CA ALA A 463 8.94 10.95 5.46
C ALA A 463 7.74 10.72 4.52
N PRO A 464 6.59 11.42 4.73
CA PRO A 464 6.27 12.17 5.94
C PRO A 464 6.12 11.27 7.17
N THR A 465 6.18 11.84 8.36
CA THR A 465 6.14 11.09 9.63
C THR A 465 4.87 10.24 9.77
N TYR A 466 3.72 10.78 9.39
CA TYR A 466 2.43 10.11 9.51
C TYR A 466 1.82 9.85 8.14
N LEU A 467 1.23 8.68 7.99
CA LEU A 467 0.38 8.27 6.88
C LEU A 467 -0.53 7.14 7.35
N ALA A 468 -1.83 7.39 7.34
CA ALA A 468 -2.85 6.37 7.60
C ALA A 468 -4.00 6.55 6.60
N ASN A 469 -4.57 5.43 6.15
CA ASN A 469 -5.71 5.40 5.24
C ASN A 469 -7.00 5.28 6.04
N THR A 470 -8.03 6.03 5.67
CA THR A 470 -9.28 6.06 6.41
C THR A 470 -10.05 4.75 6.38
N THR A 471 -9.74 3.85 5.44
CA THR A 471 -10.38 2.55 5.33
C THR A 471 -9.50 1.37 5.78
N LEU A 472 -8.19 1.57 5.88
CA LEU A 472 -7.22 0.51 6.20
C LEU A 472 -6.59 0.68 7.59
N GLU A 473 -6.51 1.92 8.11
CA GLU A 473 -6.00 2.28 9.44
C GLU A 473 -6.92 3.29 10.15
N THR A 474 -8.24 3.11 10.00
CA THR A 474 -9.28 4.05 10.45
C THR A 474 -9.09 4.53 11.87
N TYR A 475 -8.92 3.59 12.81
CA TYR A 475 -8.96 3.85 14.25
C TYR A 475 -7.59 4.20 14.85
N SER A 476 -6.56 4.29 14.01
CA SER A 476 -5.21 4.66 14.43
C SER A 476 -4.72 5.98 13.85
N GLN A 477 -5.55 6.69 13.07
CA GLN A 477 -5.20 7.98 12.50
C GLN A 477 -4.76 9.00 13.57
N GLY A 478 -3.64 9.68 13.33
CA GLY A 478 -3.15 10.75 14.20
C GLY A 478 -2.80 10.34 15.64
N LYS A 479 -2.87 9.05 15.98
CA LYS A 479 -2.58 8.56 17.33
C LYS A 479 -1.08 8.42 17.55
N VAL A 480 -0.67 8.61 18.79
CA VAL A 480 0.64 8.22 19.26
C VAL A 480 0.49 6.92 20.09
N PRO A 481 1.46 6.05 19.99
CA PRO A 481 2.79 6.20 19.41
C PRO A 481 2.79 6.21 17.87
N LEU A 482 3.89 6.71 17.30
CA LEU A 482 4.09 6.85 15.84
C LEU A 482 3.73 5.59 15.05
N ALA A 483 4.04 4.40 15.57
CA ALA A 483 3.73 3.12 14.95
C ALA A 483 2.24 2.91 14.65
N SER A 484 1.33 3.64 15.30
CA SER A 484 -0.11 3.48 15.08
C SER A 484 -0.61 4.21 13.83
N SER A 485 0.12 5.19 13.31
CA SER A 485 -0.29 6.02 12.17
C SER A 485 0.85 6.29 11.18
N SER A 486 1.77 5.34 11.05
CA SER A 486 2.89 5.38 10.10
C SER A 486 3.10 3.99 9.51
N CYS A 487 3.01 3.88 8.18
CA CYS A 487 3.24 2.60 7.48
C CYS A 487 4.58 1.99 7.89
N MET A 488 5.67 2.73 7.76
CA MET A 488 7.02 2.22 8.04
C MET A 488 7.21 1.88 9.51
N ALA A 489 6.74 2.73 10.44
CA ALA A 489 6.91 2.47 11.86
C ALA A 489 6.06 1.27 12.32
N CYS A 490 4.84 1.12 11.82
CA CYS A 490 4.02 -0.06 12.08
C CYS A 490 4.65 -1.32 11.47
N HIS A 491 4.96 -1.29 10.16
CA HIS A 491 5.50 -2.43 9.43
C HIS A 491 6.93 -2.82 9.83
N GLY A 492 7.68 -1.91 10.43
CA GLY A 492 8.99 -2.21 11.06
C GLY A 492 8.92 -3.25 12.18
N ASN A 493 7.73 -3.40 12.80
CA ASN A 493 7.49 -4.40 13.84
C ASN A 493 7.03 -5.78 13.29
N ALA A 494 6.96 -5.94 11.96
CA ALA A 494 6.50 -7.18 11.37
C ALA A 494 7.51 -8.33 11.55
N THR A 495 7.01 -9.49 11.96
CA THR A 495 7.82 -10.67 12.27
C THR A 495 7.35 -11.91 11.51
N THR A 496 8.12 -12.97 11.64
CA THR A 496 7.76 -14.32 11.20
C THR A 496 6.87 -15.01 12.23
N GLN A 497 6.16 -16.05 11.80
CA GLN A 497 5.26 -16.84 12.66
C GLN A 497 5.97 -17.90 13.51
N HIS A 498 7.21 -18.29 13.19
CA HIS A 498 7.95 -19.28 13.97
C HIS A 498 8.46 -18.71 15.31
N VAL A 499 8.87 -19.60 16.22
CA VAL A 499 9.40 -19.19 17.53
C VAL A 499 10.86 -19.66 17.65
N PRO A 500 11.82 -18.78 18.04
CA PRO A 500 11.65 -17.33 18.23
C PRO A 500 11.37 -16.60 16.90
N ALA A 501 10.51 -15.59 16.94
CA ALA A 501 10.20 -14.79 15.78
C ALA A 501 11.41 -13.96 15.33
N THR A 502 11.52 -13.71 14.03
CA THR A 502 12.54 -12.85 13.43
C THR A 502 11.89 -11.77 12.57
N ALA A 503 12.58 -10.65 12.38
CA ALA A 503 12.10 -9.57 11.53
C ALA A 503 11.79 -10.07 10.11
N SER A 504 10.67 -9.61 9.54
CA SER A 504 10.15 -10.08 8.26
C SER A 504 10.24 -9.04 7.14
N ASP A 505 11.22 -8.14 7.22
CA ASP A 505 11.49 -7.13 6.18
C ASP A 505 10.24 -6.27 5.88
N PHE A 506 9.65 -5.70 6.94
CA PHE A 506 8.49 -4.81 6.86
C PHE A 506 7.20 -5.46 6.35
N THR A 507 7.03 -6.78 6.39
CA THR A 507 5.77 -7.41 5.96
C THR A 507 5.16 -8.34 6.99
N PHE A 508 3.90 -8.10 7.36
CA PHE A 508 3.10 -9.00 8.20
C PHE A 508 2.62 -10.28 7.47
N ILE A 509 2.88 -10.40 6.16
CA ILE A 509 2.49 -11.57 5.37
C ILE A 509 3.08 -12.86 5.96
N LEU A 510 4.32 -12.83 6.45
CA LEU A 510 4.99 -14.01 6.99
C LEU A 510 4.43 -14.49 8.34
N GLU A 511 3.71 -13.65 9.06
CA GLU A 511 2.98 -14.06 10.29
C GLU A 511 1.80 -15.00 9.99
N LYS A 512 1.38 -15.08 8.73
CA LYS A 512 0.25 -15.92 8.31
C LYS A 512 0.67 -17.34 7.92
N ALA A 513 1.96 -17.66 8.02
CA ALA A 513 2.47 -19.00 7.73
C ALA A 513 1.83 -20.05 8.64
N GLN A 514 1.37 -21.15 8.05
CA GLN A 514 0.72 -22.24 8.75
C GLN A 514 1.73 -23.35 9.11
N SER A 515 1.42 -24.17 10.12
CA SER A 515 2.23 -25.32 10.48
C SER A 515 1.78 -26.57 9.71
N ALA A 516 2.75 -27.39 9.29
CA ALA A 516 2.50 -28.72 8.76
C ALA A 516 2.06 -29.71 9.87
N ARG A 517 2.40 -29.40 11.13
CA ARG A 517 2.04 -30.21 12.29
C ARG A 517 0.73 -29.69 12.87
N ARG A 518 -0.13 -30.61 13.25
CA ARG A 518 -1.34 -30.31 14.04
C ARG A 518 -0.98 -30.00 15.49
#